data_ed5d619b52e69326d7eb37b9b1dc6b83
#
_entry.id   ed5d619b52e69326d7eb37b9b1dc6b83
#
_cell.length_a   1.000
_cell.length_b   1.000
_cell.length_c   1.000
_cell.angle_alpha   90.00
_cell.angle_beta   90.00
_cell.angle_gamma   90.00
#
_symmetry.space_group_name_H-M   'P 1'
#
loop_
_entity.id
_entity.type
_entity.pdbx_description
1 polymer ?
#
loop_
_entity_poly.entity_id
_entity_poly.type
_entity_poly.pdbx_seq_one_letter_code
_entity_poly.pdbx_strand_id
1 'polypeptide(L)'
;MSACAKSRRSDERLREEQTVPMTLHQSAIDVLGAWRPEDPAQDSLRHAVLAFLDTRADACLRECVPGHITASALVLDHDGTHALLTLHPRVGRWLQLGGHCEPSDPTLIAAALREATEESGIDGLTIAPTPAALHVHPVTCSLGVPTRHLDVQFVVRAHAGAQIAVSDESLDLKWWPLAELPDDTDFGLAQLAHAAKLSGLAK
;
A
#
# COMPACT_ATOMS: atom_id res chain seq x y z
N MET A 1 -50.99 -51.54 2.80
CA MET A 1 -50.92 -50.20 2.27
C MET A 1 -50.01 -49.39 3.24
N SER A 2 -48.77 -49.36 2.97
CA SER A 2 -47.85 -48.50 3.73
C SER A 2 -46.75 -48.05 2.75
N ALA A 3 -46.84 -46.82 2.29
CA ALA A 3 -45.90 -46.26 1.35
C ALA A 3 -45.09 -45.19 2.03
N CYS A 4 -43.86 -45.47 2.13
CA CYS A 4 -42.73 -44.63 1.78
C CYS A 4 -42.80 -43.15 2.18
N ALA A 5 -42.41 -42.86 3.44
CA ALA A 5 -41.85 -41.57 3.86
C ALA A 5 -40.34 -41.75 4.11
N LYS A 6 -39.60 -42.01 3.06
CA LYS A 6 -38.13 -42.02 3.12
C LYS A 6 -37.58 -40.70 2.56
N SER A 7 -37.00 -39.93 3.46
CA SER A 7 -35.70 -39.27 3.31
C SER A 7 -35.62 -38.17 2.25
N ARG A 8 -36.06 -36.96 2.61
CA ARG A 8 -35.52 -35.69 2.08
C ARG A 8 -34.62 -35.02 3.13
N ARG A 9 -33.82 -35.80 3.85
CA ARG A 9 -32.88 -35.27 4.88
C ARG A 9 -31.44 -35.53 4.53
N SER A 10 -31.05 -35.52 3.28
CA SER A 10 -29.65 -35.88 2.91
C SER A 10 -28.95 -34.87 2.02
N ASP A 11 -29.50 -33.73 1.64
CA ASP A 11 -28.86 -32.79 0.72
C ASP A 11 -28.62 -31.40 1.31
N GLU A 12 -28.80 -31.21 2.59
CA GLU A 12 -28.43 -30.01 3.35
C GLU A 12 -27.06 -30.15 4.02
N ARG A 13 -26.20 -31.01 3.52
CA ARG A 13 -24.79 -30.99 3.88
C ARG A 13 -24.10 -29.85 3.13
N LEU A 14 -24.20 -28.66 3.75
CA LEU A 14 -23.07 -27.79 3.97
C LEU A 14 -22.12 -27.69 2.76
N ARG A 15 -22.45 -26.84 1.83
CA ARG A 15 -21.40 -26.06 1.20
C ARG A 15 -20.81 -25.14 2.30
N GLU A 16 -19.94 -25.69 3.15
CA GLU A 16 -18.89 -24.89 3.75
C GLU A 16 -18.15 -24.32 2.54
N GLU A 17 -18.44 -23.08 2.21
CA GLU A 17 -17.56 -22.27 1.39
C GLU A 17 -16.25 -22.25 2.17
N GLN A 18 -15.32 -23.11 1.78
CA GLN A 18 -13.94 -23.01 2.18
C GLN A 18 -13.50 -21.65 1.65
N THR A 19 -13.56 -20.64 2.51
CA THR A 19 -12.93 -19.34 2.24
C THR A 19 -11.45 -19.63 2.08
N VAL A 20 -10.99 -19.72 0.82
CA VAL A 20 -9.56 -19.76 0.52
C VAL A 20 -8.97 -18.53 1.19
N PRO A 21 -7.97 -18.65 2.08
CA PRO A 21 -7.38 -17.48 2.71
C PRO A 21 -6.87 -16.55 1.62
N MET A 22 -7.26 -15.27 1.72
CA MET A 22 -6.85 -14.23 0.77
C MET A 22 -5.33 -14.14 0.78
N THR A 23 -4.70 -14.29 -0.38
CA THR A 23 -3.26 -14.11 -0.52
C THR A 23 -2.95 -12.63 -0.70
N LEU A 24 -1.72 -12.23 -0.36
CA LEU A 24 -1.24 -10.87 -0.61
C LEU A 24 -1.42 -10.46 -2.08
N HIS A 25 -1.11 -11.36 -3.01
CA HIS A 25 -1.31 -11.15 -4.44
C HIS A 25 -2.79 -10.91 -4.80
N GLN A 26 -3.71 -11.74 -4.27
CA GLN A 26 -5.14 -11.53 -4.48
C GLN A 26 -5.61 -10.21 -3.88
N SER A 27 -5.12 -9.86 -2.68
CA SER A 27 -5.41 -8.57 -2.06
C SER A 27 -4.97 -7.38 -2.93
N ALA A 28 -3.81 -7.46 -3.59
CA ALA A 28 -3.35 -6.41 -4.50
C ALA A 28 -4.29 -6.27 -5.72
N ILE A 29 -4.73 -7.39 -6.30
CA ILE A 29 -5.71 -7.40 -7.40
C ILE A 29 -7.03 -6.80 -6.94
N ASP A 30 -7.55 -7.19 -5.78
CA ASP A 30 -8.85 -6.74 -5.27
C ASP A 30 -8.84 -5.24 -4.97
N VAL A 31 -7.78 -4.75 -4.29
CA VAL A 31 -7.61 -3.33 -3.96
C VAL A 31 -7.53 -2.47 -5.22
N LEU A 32 -6.68 -2.84 -6.17
CA LEU A 32 -6.54 -2.11 -7.43
C LEU A 32 -7.76 -2.29 -8.35
N GLY A 33 -8.37 -3.47 -8.35
CA GLY A 33 -9.59 -3.76 -9.08
C GLY A 33 -10.80 -2.94 -8.60
N ALA A 34 -10.87 -2.64 -7.32
CA ALA A 34 -11.92 -1.80 -6.72
C ALA A 34 -11.65 -0.29 -6.85
N TRP A 35 -10.39 0.12 -6.94
CA TRP A 35 -10.00 1.53 -7.01
C TRP A 35 -10.44 2.20 -8.32
N ARG A 36 -10.94 3.42 -8.25
CA ARG A 36 -11.37 4.22 -9.39
C ARG A 36 -10.77 5.62 -9.27
N PRO A 37 -9.53 5.82 -9.71
CA PRO A 37 -8.91 7.15 -9.70
C PRO A 37 -9.62 8.08 -10.67
N GLU A 38 -9.77 9.36 -10.28
CA GLU A 38 -10.34 10.39 -11.15
C GLU A 38 -9.35 10.81 -12.25
N ASP A 39 -8.05 10.73 -11.99
CA ASP A 39 -7.00 11.02 -12.96
C ASP A 39 -6.89 9.89 -14.00
N PRO A 40 -7.13 10.17 -15.30
CA PRO A 40 -7.00 9.17 -16.37
C PRO A 40 -5.61 8.55 -16.49
N ALA A 41 -4.54 9.26 -16.12
CA ALA A 41 -3.19 8.73 -16.14
C ALA A 41 -3.01 7.67 -15.04
N GLN A 42 -3.57 7.91 -13.85
CA GLN A 42 -3.60 6.94 -12.77
C GLN A 42 -4.47 5.71 -13.11
N ASP A 43 -5.60 5.90 -13.79
CA ASP A 43 -6.43 4.78 -14.24
C ASP A 43 -5.72 3.94 -15.31
N SER A 44 -5.04 4.58 -16.25
CA SER A 44 -4.20 3.89 -17.24
C SER A 44 -3.09 3.06 -16.57
N LEU A 45 -2.39 3.65 -15.61
CA LEU A 45 -1.34 2.97 -14.85
C LEU A 45 -1.89 1.80 -14.02
N ARG A 46 -3.06 1.97 -13.40
CA ARG A 46 -3.79 0.92 -12.69
C ARG A 46 -4.06 -0.30 -13.58
N HIS A 47 -4.53 -0.08 -14.81
CA HIS A 47 -4.75 -1.16 -15.77
C HIS A 47 -3.45 -1.88 -16.13
N ALA A 48 -2.34 -1.16 -16.30
CA ALA A 48 -1.04 -1.77 -16.57
C ALA A 48 -0.53 -2.61 -15.38
N VAL A 49 -0.72 -2.12 -14.15
CA VAL A 49 -0.34 -2.87 -12.94
C VAL A 49 -1.22 -4.10 -12.75
N LEU A 50 -2.53 -4.01 -12.99
CA LEU A 50 -3.44 -5.17 -12.96
C LEU A 50 -3.02 -6.23 -13.98
N ALA A 51 -2.70 -5.83 -15.23
CA ALA A 51 -2.21 -6.76 -16.25
C ALA A 51 -0.88 -7.43 -15.85
N PHE A 52 0.00 -6.71 -15.14
CA PHE A 52 1.23 -7.29 -14.59
C PHE A 52 0.90 -8.33 -13.49
N LEU A 53 0.02 -8.01 -12.56
CA LEU A 53 -0.45 -8.93 -11.53
C LEU A 53 -1.07 -10.19 -12.12
N ASP A 54 -1.90 -10.07 -13.16
CA ASP A 54 -2.54 -11.21 -13.84
C ASP A 54 -1.53 -12.19 -14.47
N THR A 55 -0.34 -11.70 -14.83
CA THR A 55 0.69 -12.50 -15.51
C THR A 55 1.79 -13.01 -14.56
N ARG A 56 1.89 -12.48 -13.33
CA ARG A 56 2.99 -12.74 -12.40
C ARG A 56 2.46 -13.09 -11.01
N ALA A 57 2.36 -14.37 -10.71
CA ALA A 57 1.94 -14.85 -9.38
C ALA A 57 2.91 -14.41 -8.26
N ASP A 58 4.17 -14.13 -8.61
CA ASP A 58 5.23 -13.65 -7.73
C ASP A 58 5.34 -12.11 -7.66
N ALA A 59 4.39 -11.37 -8.27
CA ALA A 59 4.46 -9.92 -8.40
C ALA A 59 4.61 -9.14 -7.08
N CYS A 60 4.14 -9.70 -5.96
CA CYS A 60 4.30 -9.08 -4.63
C CYS A 60 5.59 -9.50 -3.90
N LEU A 61 6.43 -10.32 -4.53
CA LEU A 61 7.68 -10.79 -3.94
C LEU A 61 8.86 -9.98 -4.48
N ARG A 62 9.80 -9.66 -3.61
CA ARG A 62 11.04 -8.92 -3.95
C ARG A 62 11.87 -9.60 -5.03
N GLU A 63 11.77 -10.91 -5.16
CA GLU A 63 12.46 -11.73 -6.14
C GLU A 63 11.88 -11.60 -7.57
N CYS A 64 10.73 -11.01 -7.74
CA CYS A 64 10.15 -10.76 -9.05
C CYS A 64 10.97 -9.70 -9.79
N VAL A 65 11.86 -10.13 -10.67
CA VAL A 65 12.88 -9.30 -11.31
C VAL A 65 12.33 -8.25 -12.28
N PRO A 66 11.31 -8.52 -13.12
CA PRO A 66 10.77 -7.48 -14.03
C PRO A 66 10.25 -6.25 -13.30
N GLY A 67 9.78 -6.45 -12.08
CA GLY A 67 9.22 -5.47 -11.17
C GLY A 67 8.46 -6.18 -10.05
N HIS A 68 8.19 -5.49 -8.96
CA HIS A 68 7.35 -6.03 -7.89
C HIS A 68 6.54 -4.92 -7.23
N ILE A 69 5.43 -5.33 -6.63
CA ILE A 69 4.56 -4.44 -5.89
C ILE A 69 5.28 -4.01 -4.61
N THR A 70 5.23 -2.72 -4.33
CA THR A 70 5.59 -2.12 -3.05
C THR A 70 4.38 -1.40 -2.46
N ALA A 71 4.41 -1.13 -1.18
CA ALA A 71 3.32 -0.47 -0.48
C ALA A 71 3.86 0.71 0.33
N SER A 72 3.41 1.92 0.02
CA SER A 72 3.84 3.15 0.66
C SER A 72 2.69 3.90 1.31
N ALA A 73 3.03 4.77 2.24
CA ALA A 73 2.08 5.56 2.98
C ALA A 73 2.52 7.02 3.14
N LEU A 74 1.66 7.96 2.76
CA LEU A 74 1.75 9.33 3.23
C LEU A 74 1.16 9.40 4.63
N VAL A 75 2.01 9.40 5.65
CA VAL A 75 1.56 9.54 7.03
C VAL A 75 1.29 11.00 7.32
N LEU A 76 0.04 11.34 7.58
CA LEU A 76 -0.40 12.70 7.94
C LEU A 76 -0.52 12.84 9.46
N ASP A 77 -0.26 14.04 9.95
CA ASP A 77 -0.57 14.41 11.33
C ASP A 77 -2.08 14.34 11.60
N HIS A 78 -2.47 14.45 12.87
CA HIS A 78 -3.88 14.40 13.28
C HIS A 78 -4.75 15.41 12.49
N ASP A 79 -4.24 16.60 12.25
CA ASP A 79 -4.97 17.68 11.59
C ASP A 79 -4.94 17.60 10.05
N GLY A 80 -4.10 16.78 9.47
CA GLY A 80 -3.92 16.62 8.02
C GLY A 80 -3.22 17.79 7.37
N THR A 81 -2.35 18.47 8.10
CA THR A 81 -1.61 19.65 7.65
C THR A 81 -0.13 19.37 7.38
N HIS A 82 0.41 18.32 8.00
CA HIS A 82 1.81 17.91 7.85
C HIS A 82 1.89 16.46 7.40
N ALA A 83 2.89 16.16 6.60
CA ALA A 83 3.29 14.81 6.22
C ALA A 83 4.58 14.42 6.94
N LEU A 84 4.63 13.19 7.44
CA LEU A 84 5.84 12.60 7.95
C LEU A 84 6.67 12.05 6.79
N LEU A 85 7.90 12.52 6.66
CA LEU A 85 8.82 12.08 5.63
C LEU A 85 10.09 11.53 6.25
N THR A 86 10.66 10.52 5.60
CA THR A 86 11.95 9.92 5.93
C THR A 86 13.04 10.44 5.00
N LEU A 87 14.21 10.75 5.54
CA LEU A 87 15.42 10.98 4.75
C LEU A 87 16.04 9.62 4.42
N HIS A 88 15.76 9.13 3.21
CA HIS A 88 16.11 7.78 2.80
C HIS A 88 17.64 7.63 2.57
N PRO A 89 18.33 6.69 3.24
CA PRO A 89 19.80 6.61 3.26
C PRO A 89 20.44 6.33 1.89
N ARG A 90 19.76 5.59 1.01
CA ARG A 90 20.30 5.25 -0.32
C ARG A 90 20.00 6.31 -1.36
N VAL A 91 18.88 7.03 -1.23
CA VAL A 91 18.41 8.03 -2.20
C VAL A 91 18.91 9.41 -1.83
N GLY A 92 19.12 9.68 -0.54
CA GLY A 92 19.55 10.96 -0.01
C GLY A 92 18.48 12.06 -0.16
N ARG A 93 17.19 11.68 -0.22
CA ARG A 93 16.05 12.58 -0.38
C ARG A 93 14.97 12.27 0.64
N TRP A 94 14.11 13.25 0.88
CA TRP A 94 12.91 13.10 1.67
C TRP A 94 11.82 12.40 0.86
N LEU A 95 11.33 11.27 1.37
CA LEU A 95 10.32 10.43 0.74
C LEU A 95 9.19 10.12 1.73
N GLN A 96 8.06 9.66 1.22
CA GLN A 96 7.04 9.00 2.02
C GLN A 96 7.58 7.70 2.62
N LEU A 97 6.93 7.21 3.67
CA LEU A 97 7.26 5.93 4.29
C LEU A 97 6.76 4.77 3.44
N GLY A 98 7.44 3.63 3.51
CA GLY A 98 7.00 2.43 2.80
C GLY A 98 8.14 1.60 2.23
N GLY A 99 7.79 0.40 1.82
CA GLY A 99 8.79 -0.56 1.34
C GLY A 99 8.19 -1.79 0.67
N HIS A 100 8.90 -2.89 0.79
CA HIS A 100 8.52 -4.15 0.17
C HIS A 100 7.42 -4.85 0.95
N CYS A 101 6.51 -5.45 0.20
CA CYS A 101 5.59 -6.41 0.80
C CYS A 101 6.35 -7.65 1.29
N GLU A 102 5.90 -8.22 2.38
CA GLU A 102 6.44 -9.46 2.97
C GLU A 102 5.46 -10.62 2.79
N PRO A 103 5.95 -11.86 2.69
CA PRO A 103 5.07 -13.04 2.60
C PRO A 103 4.12 -13.19 3.81
N SER A 104 4.47 -12.58 4.93
CA SER A 104 3.68 -12.54 6.18
C SER A 104 2.55 -11.52 6.14
N ASP A 105 2.57 -10.55 5.22
CA ASP A 105 1.53 -9.54 5.11
C ASP A 105 0.22 -10.18 4.63
N PRO A 106 -0.88 -10.07 5.41
CA PRO A 106 -2.15 -10.69 5.03
C PRO A 106 -2.82 -9.96 3.85
N THR A 107 -2.54 -8.66 3.69
CA THR A 107 -3.09 -7.82 2.63
C THR A 107 -2.11 -6.71 2.24
N LEU A 108 -2.32 -6.12 1.06
CA LEU A 108 -1.55 -4.96 0.60
C LEU A 108 -1.69 -3.74 1.53
N ILE A 109 -2.90 -3.53 2.07
CA ILE A 109 -3.17 -2.46 3.04
C ILE A 109 -2.40 -2.70 4.36
N ALA A 110 -2.33 -3.97 4.79
CA ALA A 110 -1.56 -4.34 5.98
C ALA A 110 -0.06 -4.14 5.79
N ALA A 111 0.47 -4.42 4.58
CA ALA A 111 1.86 -4.12 4.23
C ALA A 111 2.18 -2.62 4.36
N ALA A 112 1.34 -1.75 3.76
CA ALA A 112 1.52 -0.30 3.86
C ALA A 112 1.44 0.20 5.32
N LEU A 113 0.53 -0.36 6.12
CA LEU A 113 0.38 0.03 7.53
C LEU A 113 1.56 -0.48 8.39
N ARG A 114 2.08 -1.68 8.14
CA ARG A 114 3.27 -2.22 8.80
C ARG A 114 4.47 -1.33 8.54
N GLU A 115 4.78 -1.06 7.27
CA GLU A 115 5.89 -0.18 6.88
C GLU A 115 5.76 1.21 7.53
N ALA A 116 4.57 1.82 7.47
CA ALA A 116 4.33 3.11 8.11
C ALA A 116 4.56 3.09 9.61
N THR A 117 4.19 2.00 10.30
CA THR A 117 4.38 1.83 11.75
C THR A 117 5.85 1.61 12.09
N GLU A 118 6.54 0.72 11.36
CA GLU A 118 7.95 0.37 11.58
C GLU A 118 8.87 1.58 11.35
N GLU A 119 8.67 2.30 10.25
CA GLU A 119 9.51 3.45 9.92
C GLU A 119 9.20 4.70 10.74
N SER A 120 7.94 4.89 11.19
CA SER A 120 7.58 6.07 12.00
C SER A 120 7.75 5.87 13.50
N GLY A 121 7.70 4.63 13.98
CA GLY A 121 7.60 4.30 15.40
C GLY A 121 6.26 4.71 16.03
N ILE A 122 5.23 5.02 15.23
CA ILE A 122 3.92 5.44 15.74
C ILE A 122 2.97 4.24 15.77
N ASP A 123 2.50 3.88 16.96
CA ASP A 123 1.43 2.91 17.11
C ASP A 123 0.05 3.52 16.82
N GLY A 124 -0.91 2.66 16.45
CA GLY A 124 -2.31 3.07 16.30
C GLY A 124 -2.58 4.00 15.11
N LEU A 125 -1.77 3.93 14.08
CA LEU A 125 -2.00 4.59 12.80
C LEU A 125 -3.31 4.10 12.16
N THR A 126 -4.03 4.99 11.48
CA THR A 126 -5.25 4.66 10.75
C THR A 126 -5.03 4.85 9.26
N ILE A 127 -5.26 3.81 8.46
CA ILE A 127 -5.05 3.83 7.00
C ILE A 127 -6.38 4.00 6.25
N ALA A 128 -6.39 4.85 5.22
CA ALA A 128 -7.48 4.91 4.26
C ALA A 128 -7.43 3.63 3.39
N PRO A 129 -8.55 2.88 3.26
CA PRO A 129 -8.52 1.57 2.60
C PRO A 129 -8.37 1.64 1.07
N THR A 130 -8.51 2.83 0.49
CA THR A 130 -8.42 3.07 -0.96
C THR A 130 -7.06 3.66 -1.28
N PRO A 131 -6.35 3.16 -2.32
CA PRO A 131 -5.13 3.80 -2.80
C PRO A 131 -5.36 5.27 -3.16
N ALA A 132 -4.39 6.11 -2.85
CA ALA A 132 -4.38 7.51 -3.25
C ALA A 132 -3.67 7.71 -4.60
N ALA A 133 -2.59 6.96 -4.86
CA ALA A 133 -1.84 7.04 -6.10
C ALA A 133 -1.11 5.72 -6.41
N LEU A 134 -0.66 5.59 -7.65
CA LEU A 134 0.32 4.61 -8.11
C LEU A 134 1.55 5.35 -8.63
N HIS A 135 2.72 4.83 -8.31
CA HIS A 135 3.98 5.34 -8.83
C HIS A 135 4.87 4.18 -9.28
N VAL A 136 5.33 4.21 -10.53
CA VAL A 136 6.25 3.19 -11.07
C VAL A 136 7.59 3.82 -11.37
N HIS A 137 8.64 3.32 -10.77
CA HIS A 137 9.99 3.84 -10.95
C HIS A 137 11.04 2.73 -11.04
N PRO A 138 12.11 2.94 -11.83
CA PRO A 138 13.25 2.02 -11.87
C PRO A 138 14.06 2.13 -10.57
N VAL A 139 14.57 0.99 -10.11
CA VAL A 139 15.43 0.91 -8.93
C VAL A 139 16.43 -0.21 -9.07
N THR A 140 17.59 -0.08 -8.42
CA THR A 140 18.45 -1.22 -8.11
C THR A 140 18.10 -1.68 -6.70
N CYS A 141 17.32 -2.75 -6.62
CA CYS A 141 16.81 -3.25 -5.34
C CYS A 141 17.95 -3.79 -4.46
N SER A 142 17.66 -4.07 -3.19
CA SER A 142 18.61 -4.62 -2.21
C SER A 142 19.29 -5.92 -2.65
N LEU A 143 18.70 -6.67 -3.58
CA LEU A 143 19.30 -7.84 -4.22
C LEU A 143 20.37 -7.50 -5.29
N GLY A 144 20.64 -6.21 -5.53
CA GLY A 144 21.64 -5.76 -6.51
C GLY A 144 21.20 -5.89 -7.97
N VAL A 145 19.94 -6.22 -8.24
CA VAL A 145 19.39 -6.40 -9.57
C VAL A 145 18.56 -5.18 -9.96
N PRO A 146 18.78 -4.58 -11.16
CA PRO A 146 17.90 -3.55 -11.69
C PRO A 146 16.47 -4.09 -11.89
N THR A 147 15.51 -3.40 -11.34
CA THR A 147 14.10 -3.78 -11.36
C THR A 147 13.21 -2.53 -11.39
N ARG A 148 11.93 -2.67 -11.09
CA ARG A 148 10.97 -1.58 -10.93
C ARG A 148 10.13 -1.82 -9.68
N HIS A 149 9.92 -0.77 -8.91
CA HIS A 149 8.87 -0.76 -7.92
C HIS A 149 7.56 -0.31 -8.60
N LEU A 150 6.52 -1.09 -8.41
CA LEU A 150 5.15 -0.75 -8.74
C LEU A 150 4.48 -0.38 -7.42
N ASP A 151 4.67 0.87 -7.03
CA ASP A 151 4.33 1.36 -5.70
C ASP A 151 2.86 1.73 -5.59
N VAL A 152 2.13 1.06 -4.70
CA VAL A 152 0.74 1.37 -4.36
C VAL A 152 0.74 2.23 -3.12
N GLN A 153 0.29 3.46 -3.26
CA GLN A 153 0.44 4.51 -2.27
C GLN A 153 -0.87 4.79 -1.55
N PHE A 154 -0.83 4.80 -0.22
CA PHE A 154 -1.98 5.05 0.65
C PHE A 154 -1.81 6.32 1.47
N VAL A 155 -2.89 6.79 2.08
CA VAL A 155 -2.87 7.84 3.09
C VAL A 155 -3.10 7.22 4.46
N VAL A 156 -2.27 7.58 5.40
CA VAL A 156 -2.32 7.12 6.78
C VAL A 156 -2.44 8.33 7.71
N ARG A 157 -3.21 8.21 8.77
CA ARG A 157 -3.42 9.27 9.75
C ARG A 157 -2.83 8.89 11.10
N ALA A 158 -2.00 9.76 11.66
CA ALA A 158 -1.53 9.66 13.02
C ALA A 158 -2.57 10.24 13.99
N HIS A 159 -2.64 9.70 15.22
CA HIS A 159 -3.47 10.25 16.29
C HIS A 159 -2.88 11.55 16.87
N ALA A 160 -3.68 12.31 17.58
CA ALA A 160 -3.21 13.52 18.27
C ALA A 160 -2.12 13.18 19.29
N GLY A 161 -1.00 13.92 19.24
CA GLY A 161 0.13 13.71 20.15
C GLY A 161 1.03 12.51 19.81
N ALA A 162 0.88 11.92 18.63
CA ALA A 162 1.77 10.85 18.16
C ALA A 162 3.24 11.28 18.21
N GLN A 163 4.08 10.40 18.76
CA GLN A 163 5.52 10.62 18.87
C GLN A 163 6.23 9.77 17.82
N ILE A 164 7.09 10.40 17.03
CA ILE A 164 7.92 9.73 16.04
C ILE A 164 9.18 9.15 16.68
N ALA A 165 9.65 8.04 16.14
CA ALA A 165 10.95 7.46 16.48
C ALA A 165 11.68 7.10 15.19
N VAL A 166 12.90 7.63 15.03
CA VAL A 166 13.73 7.32 13.86
C VAL A 166 14.16 5.86 13.93
N SER A 167 13.86 5.09 12.90
CA SER A 167 14.30 3.70 12.75
C SER A 167 15.72 3.62 12.18
N ASP A 168 16.33 2.43 12.23
CA ASP A 168 17.66 2.19 11.62
C ASP A 168 17.63 2.27 10.08
N GLU A 169 16.44 2.32 9.49
CA GLU A 169 16.24 2.43 8.03
C GLU A 169 16.23 3.88 7.53
N SER A 170 16.27 4.87 8.44
CA SER A 170 16.15 6.29 8.13
C SER A 170 17.37 7.07 8.63
N LEU A 171 17.87 8.04 7.85
CA LEU A 171 18.87 9.00 8.33
C LEU A 171 18.23 10.07 9.22
N ASP A 172 17.01 10.46 8.92
CA ASP A 172 16.21 11.42 9.68
C ASP A 172 14.71 11.21 9.40
N LEU A 173 13.85 11.66 10.29
CA LEU A 173 12.40 11.55 10.20
C LEU A 173 11.78 12.85 10.69
N LYS A 174 10.95 13.50 9.85
CA LYS A 174 10.44 14.83 10.16
C LYS A 174 9.06 15.09 9.60
N TRP A 175 8.25 15.82 10.39
CA TRP A 175 6.99 16.40 9.94
C TRP A 175 7.24 17.62 9.04
N TRP A 176 6.71 17.59 7.81
CA TRP A 176 6.78 18.69 6.86
C TRP A 176 5.40 19.26 6.59
N PRO A 177 5.21 20.59 6.61
CA PRO A 177 3.97 21.19 6.15
C PRO A 177 3.67 20.74 4.72
N LEU A 178 2.43 20.30 4.45
CA LEU A 178 2.04 19.89 3.09
C LEU A 178 2.10 21.04 2.06
N ALA A 179 2.10 22.28 2.53
CA ALA A 179 2.26 23.46 1.69
C ALA A 179 3.75 23.77 1.36
N GLU A 180 4.68 23.18 2.10
CA GLU A 180 6.11 23.48 2.05
C GLU A 180 6.95 22.18 2.07
N LEU A 181 6.61 21.24 1.17
CA LEU A 181 7.39 20.01 1.01
C LEU A 181 8.81 20.35 0.54
N PRO A 182 9.83 19.49 0.83
CA PRO A 182 11.20 19.72 0.39
C PRO A 182 11.31 19.93 -1.12
N ASP A 183 12.15 20.85 -1.56
CA ASP A 183 12.37 21.17 -2.99
C ASP A 183 12.93 19.98 -3.80
N ASP A 184 13.63 19.06 -3.13
CA ASP A 184 14.21 17.85 -3.72
C ASP A 184 13.26 16.64 -3.69
N THR A 185 11.98 16.88 -3.38
CA THR A 185 10.91 15.87 -3.42
C THR A 185 10.81 15.25 -4.81
N ASP A 186 10.65 13.94 -4.86
CA ASP A 186 10.41 13.26 -6.13
C ASP A 186 8.97 13.47 -6.63
N PHE A 187 8.75 13.13 -7.90
CA PHE A 187 7.44 13.26 -8.53
C PHE A 187 6.37 12.42 -7.83
N GLY A 188 6.73 11.23 -7.33
CA GLY A 188 5.82 10.31 -6.65
C GLY A 188 5.23 10.90 -5.38
N LEU A 189 6.07 11.48 -4.52
CA LEU A 189 5.63 12.13 -3.29
C LEU A 189 4.77 13.37 -3.57
N ALA A 190 5.17 14.19 -4.55
CA ALA A 190 4.40 15.38 -4.93
C ALA A 190 2.99 15.00 -5.44
N GLN A 191 2.91 13.96 -6.27
CA GLN A 191 1.64 13.42 -6.78
C GLN A 191 0.78 12.84 -5.65
N LEU A 192 1.37 12.08 -4.74
CA LEU A 192 0.67 11.49 -3.59
C LEU A 192 0.10 12.57 -2.66
N ALA A 193 0.87 13.61 -2.35
CA ALA A 193 0.41 14.72 -1.54
C ALA A 193 -0.74 15.49 -2.22
N HIS A 194 -0.66 15.67 -3.54
CA HIS A 194 -1.74 16.29 -4.32
C HIS A 194 -3.01 15.42 -4.29
N ALA A 195 -2.89 14.11 -4.52
CA ALA A 195 -4.01 13.18 -4.48
C ALA A 195 -4.68 13.13 -3.08
N ALA A 196 -3.88 13.19 -2.00
CA ALA A 196 -4.39 13.24 -0.64
C ALA A 196 -5.23 14.52 -0.36
N LYS A 197 -4.85 15.65 -0.95
CA LYS A 197 -5.63 16.91 -0.88
C LYS A 197 -6.93 16.81 -1.67
N LEU A 198 -6.88 16.30 -2.89
CA LEU A 198 -8.08 16.16 -3.74
C LEU A 198 -9.14 15.24 -3.12
N SER A 199 -8.70 14.15 -2.47
CA SER A 199 -9.60 13.21 -1.79
C SER A 199 -10.15 13.72 -0.44
N GLY A 200 -9.74 14.92 0.01
CA GLY A 200 -10.14 15.47 1.31
C GLY A 200 -9.48 14.79 2.51
N LEU A 201 -8.49 13.92 2.28
CA LEU A 201 -7.73 13.28 3.34
C LEU A 201 -6.63 14.19 3.92
N ALA A 202 -6.20 15.21 3.17
CA ALA A 202 -5.26 16.25 3.60
C ALA A 202 -5.90 17.64 3.47
N LYS A 203 -5.33 18.64 4.17
CA LYS A 203 -5.75 20.06 4.15
C LYS A 203 -4.81 20.91 3.32
#